data_15b08e20217878fc20e9966bbae497f6
#
_entry.id   15b08e20217878fc20e9966bbae497f6
#
_cell.length_a   1.000
_cell.length_b   1.000
_cell.length_c   1.000
_cell.angle_alpha   90.00
_cell.angle_beta   90.00
_cell.angle_gamma   90.00
#
_symmetry.space_group_name_H-M   'P 1'
#
loop_
_entity.id
_entity.type
_entity.pdbx_description
1 polymer ?
#
loop_
_entity_poly.entity_id
_entity_poly.type
_entity_poly.pdbx_seq_one_letter_code
_entity_poly.pdbx_strand_id
1 'polypeptide(L)'
;MTPDEQRRSAIVEPDPSATPDPEATLIAEGAPSQDLIHGGRLGLVMAALMLTLFLAALDQTIVSTALPRITSDLNGLNELAWVVTAYLLAATASTPIWGKISDLYGRKPMLQASIVIFLIGSALAGAATSMNWLIITRGIQGLGGGGLTVLVM
;
A
#
# COMPACT_ATOMS: atom_id res chain seq x y z
N MET A 1 -13.05 -58.85 2.63
CA MET A 1 -12.09 -57.74 2.85
C MET A 1 -12.79 -56.47 2.41
N THR A 2 -13.23 -55.66 3.36
CA THR A 2 -14.03 -54.47 3.08
C THR A 2 -13.13 -53.30 2.75
N PRO A 3 -13.62 -52.29 2.01
CA PRO A 3 -12.83 -51.10 1.65
C PRO A 3 -12.26 -50.34 2.86
N ASP A 4 -12.86 -50.55 4.03
CA ASP A 4 -12.45 -49.90 5.29
C ASP A 4 -11.22 -50.59 5.93
N GLU A 5 -11.08 -51.91 5.71
CA GLU A 5 -9.89 -52.68 6.16
C GLU A 5 -8.65 -52.31 5.33
N GLN A 6 -8.82 -51.99 4.04
CA GLN A 6 -7.73 -51.53 3.19
C GLN A 6 -7.27 -50.13 3.55
N ARG A 7 -8.15 -49.26 4.06
CA ARG A 7 -7.74 -47.94 4.56
C ARG A 7 -7.00 -47.98 5.88
N ARG A 8 -7.35 -48.95 6.77
CA ARG A 8 -6.65 -49.10 8.05
C ARG A 8 -5.25 -49.67 7.88
N SER A 9 -5.01 -50.52 6.89
CA SER A 9 -3.68 -51.06 6.62
C SER A 9 -2.72 -50.08 5.93
N ALA A 10 -3.24 -48.94 5.45
CA ALA A 10 -2.43 -47.88 4.84
C ALA A 10 -1.94 -46.81 5.83
N ILE A 11 -2.43 -46.87 7.09
CA ILE A 11 -1.87 -46.03 8.17
C ILE A 11 -0.66 -46.79 8.71
N VAL A 12 0.49 -46.55 8.09
CA VAL A 12 1.78 -47.01 8.65
C VAL A 12 1.98 -46.26 9.95
N GLU A 13 1.79 -46.97 11.06
CA GLU A 13 2.12 -46.45 12.40
C GLU A 13 3.61 -46.08 12.40
N PRO A 14 4.00 -44.84 12.71
CA PRO A 14 5.41 -44.45 12.67
C PRO A 14 6.22 -45.32 13.63
N ASP A 15 7.22 -45.98 13.11
CA ASP A 15 8.16 -46.77 13.89
C ASP A 15 8.88 -45.85 14.89
N PRO A 16 8.68 -46.03 16.21
CA PRO A 16 9.30 -45.17 17.21
C PRO A 16 10.84 -45.30 17.26
N SER A 17 11.41 -46.26 16.55
CA SER A 17 12.86 -46.47 16.45
C SER A 17 13.46 -45.91 15.16
N ALA A 18 12.64 -45.40 14.24
CA ALA A 18 13.13 -44.80 13.02
C ALA A 18 13.90 -43.50 13.33
N THR A 19 15.17 -43.44 12.98
CA THR A 19 15.95 -42.20 13.03
C THR A 19 15.28 -41.17 12.13
N PRO A 20 15.03 -39.94 12.63
CA PRO A 20 14.44 -38.90 11.83
C PRO A 20 15.23 -38.69 10.53
N ASP A 21 14.55 -38.69 9.41
CA ASP A 21 15.17 -38.44 8.13
C ASP A 21 15.81 -37.03 8.16
N PRO A 22 17.14 -36.89 7.99
CA PRO A 22 17.81 -35.58 8.03
C PRO A 22 17.26 -34.61 7.01
N GLU A 23 16.80 -35.08 5.84
CA GLU A 23 16.16 -34.22 4.83
C GLU A 23 14.79 -33.70 5.29
N ALA A 24 13.97 -34.53 5.94
CA ALA A 24 12.69 -34.12 6.49
C ALA A 24 12.85 -33.07 7.60
N THR A 25 13.91 -33.22 8.41
CA THR A 25 14.24 -32.25 9.47
C THR A 25 14.69 -30.91 8.88
N LEU A 26 15.52 -30.91 7.83
CA LEU A 26 15.97 -29.70 7.15
C LEU A 26 14.81 -28.98 6.42
N ILE A 27 13.84 -29.73 5.89
CA ILE A 27 12.65 -29.15 5.25
C ILE A 27 11.73 -28.54 6.32
N ALA A 28 11.61 -29.16 7.48
CA ALA A 28 10.81 -28.64 8.59
C ALA A 28 11.43 -27.39 9.24
N GLU A 29 12.76 -27.32 9.29
CA GLU A 29 13.52 -26.20 9.86
C GLU A 29 13.65 -25.02 8.89
N GLY A 30 13.58 -25.29 7.57
CA GLY A 30 13.57 -24.27 6.51
C GLY A 30 12.18 -23.74 6.15
N ALA A 31 11.10 -24.30 6.69
CA ALA A 31 9.78 -23.72 6.53
C ALA A 31 9.76 -22.37 7.29
N PRO A 32 9.51 -21.23 6.60
CA PRO A 32 9.37 -19.97 7.30
C PRO A 32 8.26 -20.18 8.34
N SER A 33 8.61 -20.00 9.62
CA SER A 33 7.63 -19.98 10.70
C SER A 33 6.55 -19.00 10.28
N GLN A 34 5.42 -19.51 9.83
CA GLN A 34 4.20 -18.74 9.67
C GLN A 34 3.77 -18.41 11.10
N ASP A 35 4.45 -17.41 11.67
CA ASP A 35 3.93 -16.71 12.82
C ASP A 35 2.54 -16.25 12.40
N LEU A 36 1.55 -17.00 12.84
CA LEU A 36 0.14 -16.70 12.68
C LEU A 36 -0.03 -15.27 13.17
N ILE A 37 -0.02 -14.32 12.20
CA ILE A 37 -0.29 -12.93 12.49
C ILE A 37 -1.64 -12.97 13.21
N HIS A 38 -1.61 -12.71 14.49
CA HIS A 38 -2.79 -12.76 15.36
C HIS A 38 -3.88 -11.96 14.65
N GLY A 39 -5.05 -12.54 14.39
CA GLY A 39 -6.09 -11.99 13.53
C GLY A 39 -6.43 -10.52 13.79
N GLY A 40 -6.22 -10.05 15.03
CA GLY A 40 -6.36 -8.65 15.40
C GLY A 40 -5.30 -7.72 14.76
N ARG A 41 -4.05 -8.17 14.60
CA ARG A 41 -3.00 -7.36 13.93
C ARG A 41 -3.23 -7.28 12.44
N LEU A 42 -3.68 -8.37 11.82
CA LEU A 42 -4.02 -8.37 10.40
C LEU A 42 -5.20 -7.44 10.13
N GLY A 43 -6.25 -7.51 10.96
CA GLY A 43 -7.41 -6.61 10.87
C GLY A 43 -7.02 -5.14 11.00
N LEU A 44 -6.13 -4.80 11.94
CA LEU A 44 -5.63 -3.44 12.13
C LEU A 44 -4.84 -2.94 10.90
N VAL A 45 -3.98 -3.78 10.33
CA VAL A 45 -3.23 -3.44 9.13
C VAL A 45 -4.16 -3.23 7.94
N MET A 46 -5.12 -4.14 7.72
CA MET A 46 -6.11 -4.00 6.66
C MET A 46 -6.96 -2.74 6.81
N ALA A 47 -7.41 -2.42 8.04
CA ALA A 47 -8.15 -1.20 8.33
C ALA A 47 -7.31 0.06 8.03
N ALA A 48 -6.04 0.07 8.40
CA ALA A 48 -5.12 1.18 8.12
C ALA A 48 -4.91 1.37 6.62
N LEU A 49 -4.75 0.27 5.86
CA LEU A 49 -4.61 0.33 4.41
C LEU A 49 -5.89 0.86 3.74
N MET A 50 -7.05 0.36 4.15
CA MET A 50 -8.36 0.83 3.65
C MET A 50 -8.58 2.31 3.95
N LEU A 51 -8.24 2.76 5.18
CA LEU A 51 -8.35 4.16 5.56
C LEU A 51 -7.41 5.05 4.73
N THR A 52 -6.22 4.57 4.43
CA THR A 52 -5.26 5.30 3.59
C THR A 52 -5.76 5.46 2.15
N LEU A 53 -6.31 4.39 1.55
CA LEU A 53 -6.93 4.47 0.22
C LEU A 53 -8.18 5.36 0.22
N PHE A 54 -8.98 5.28 1.27
CA PHE A 54 -10.15 6.13 1.44
C PHE A 54 -9.77 7.61 1.53
N LEU A 55 -8.71 7.93 2.28
CA LEU A 55 -8.18 9.30 2.37
C LEU A 55 -7.72 9.82 1.01
N ALA A 56 -6.99 9.01 0.24
CA ALA A 56 -6.55 9.36 -1.10
C ALA A 56 -7.73 9.56 -2.07
N ALA A 57 -8.76 8.72 -1.98
CA ALA A 57 -9.96 8.84 -2.78
C ALA A 57 -10.79 10.09 -2.41
N LEU A 58 -10.92 10.39 -1.11
CA LEU A 58 -11.56 11.60 -0.62
C LEU A 58 -10.87 12.85 -1.13
N ASP A 59 -9.54 12.89 -1.05
CA ASP A 59 -8.76 14.01 -1.57
C ASP A 59 -9.05 14.28 -3.05
N GLN A 60 -9.06 13.24 -3.89
CA GLN A 60 -9.39 13.35 -5.30
C GLN A 60 -10.83 13.88 -5.52
N THR A 61 -11.77 13.42 -4.71
CA THR A 61 -13.17 13.82 -4.81
C THR A 61 -13.36 15.28 -4.37
N ILE A 62 -12.77 15.67 -3.24
CA ILE A 62 -12.83 17.05 -2.72
C ILE A 62 -12.24 18.03 -3.74
N VAL A 63 -11.09 17.67 -4.30
CA VAL A 63 -10.43 18.52 -5.31
C VAL A 63 -11.28 18.66 -6.56
N SER A 64 -11.80 17.56 -7.11
CA SER A 64 -12.62 17.63 -8.33
C SER A 64 -13.88 18.47 -8.14
N THR A 65 -14.49 18.46 -6.95
CA THR A 65 -15.69 19.26 -6.64
C THR A 65 -15.40 20.69 -6.26
N ALA A 66 -14.31 20.94 -5.53
CA ALA A 66 -13.93 22.30 -5.07
C ALA A 66 -13.10 23.07 -6.12
N LEU A 67 -12.46 22.37 -7.05
CA LEU A 67 -11.53 22.95 -8.01
C LEU A 67 -12.13 24.11 -8.84
N PRO A 68 -13.37 24.03 -9.39
CA PRO A 68 -13.96 25.14 -10.14
C PRO A 68 -14.10 26.40 -9.29
N ARG A 69 -14.43 26.26 -8.01
CA ARG A 69 -14.57 27.39 -7.09
C ARG A 69 -13.21 27.98 -6.72
N ILE A 70 -12.24 27.14 -6.39
CA ILE A 70 -10.87 27.54 -6.08
C ILE A 70 -10.24 28.29 -7.28
N THR A 71 -10.42 27.79 -8.49
CA THR A 71 -9.87 28.42 -9.70
C THR A 71 -10.53 29.77 -10.02
N SER A 72 -11.82 29.92 -9.72
CA SER A 72 -12.48 31.22 -9.86
C SER A 72 -11.97 32.24 -8.84
N ASP A 73 -11.74 31.83 -7.60
CA ASP A 73 -11.24 32.69 -6.53
C ASP A 73 -9.76 33.09 -6.75
N LEU A 74 -8.97 32.23 -7.35
CA LEU A 74 -7.55 32.45 -7.67
C LEU A 74 -7.31 33.00 -9.10
N ASN A 75 -8.37 33.34 -9.85
CA ASN A 75 -8.32 33.80 -11.26
C ASN A 75 -7.51 32.88 -12.20
N GLY A 76 -7.53 31.54 -11.93
CA GLY A 76 -6.70 30.55 -12.61
C GLY A 76 -7.47 29.56 -13.47
N LEU A 77 -8.58 29.96 -14.12
CA LEU A 77 -9.41 29.06 -14.94
C LEU A 77 -8.63 28.36 -16.08
N ASN A 78 -7.63 29.04 -16.67
CA ASN A 78 -6.78 28.46 -17.71
C ASN A 78 -5.79 27.40 -17.16
N GLU A 79 -5.54 27.42 -15.87
CA GLU A 79 -4.56 26.56 -15.20
C GLU A 79 -5.20 25.36 -14.50
N LEU A 80 -6.55 25.26 -14.54
CA LEU A 80 -7.33 24.20 -13.90
C LEU A 80 -6.84 22.81 -14.29
N ALA A 81 -6.55 22.58 -15.57
CA ALA A 81 -6.06 21.32 -16.08
C ALA A 81 -4.68 20.95 -15.48
N TRP A 82 -3.83 21.95 -15.21
CA TRP A 82 -2.49 21.73 -14.65
C TRP A 82 -2.52 21.23 -13.21
N VAL A 83 -3.51 21.64 -12.42
CA VAL A 83 -3.68 21.17 -11.02
C VAL A 83 -3.88 19.66 -10.97
N VAL A 84 -4.73 19.13 -11.86
CA VAL A 84 -4.99 17.69 -11.97
C VAL A 84 -3.80 16.97 -12.61
N THR A 85 -3.27 17.53 -13.70
CA THR A 85 -2.16 16.91 -14.45
C THR A 85 -0.89 16.83 -13.61
N ALA A 86 -0.56 17.86 -12.82
CA ALA A 86 0.62 17.85 -11.95
C ALA A 86 0.57 16.71 -10.93
N TYR A 87 -0.59 16.46 -10.32
CA TYR A 87 -0.79 15.34 -9.42
C TYR A 87 -0.62 14.00 -10.14
N LEU A 88 -1.33 13.79 -11.26
CA LEU A 88 -1.29 12.52 -11.99
C LEU A 88 0.11 12.23 -12.54
N LEU A 89 0.79 13.23 -13.08
CA LEU A 89 2.14 13.08 -13.60
C LEU A 89 3.12 12.70 -12.49
N ALA A 90 3.09 13.42 -11.36
CA ALA A 90 3.94 13.12 -10.23
C ALA A 90 3.65 11.74 -9.62
N ALA A 91 2.38 11.37 -9.48
CA ALA A 91 1.98 10.06 -8.97
C ALA A 91 2.46 8.93 -9.89
N THR A 92 2.23 9.06 -11.21
CA THR A 92 2.65 8.04 -12.18
C THR A 92 4.17 7.92 -12.26
N ALA A 93 4.90 9.04 -12.30
CA ALA A 93 6.36 9.05 -12.39
C ALA A 93 7.03 8.50 -11.12
N SER A 94 6.43 8.72 -9.94
CA SER A 94 6.97 8.24 -8.66
C SER A 94 6.67 6.76 -8.39
N THR A 95 5.65 6.19 -8.99
CA THR A 95 5.23 4.79 -8.83
C THR A 95 6.38 3.77 -8.95
N PRO A 96 7.17 3.73 -10.04
CA PRO A 96 8.28 2.78 -10.16
C PRO A 96 9.42 3.05 -9.16
N ILE A 97 9.59 4.30 -8.76
CA ILE A 97 10.60 4.70 -7.77
C ILE A 97 10.23 4.12 -6.40
N TRP A 98 8.99 4.29 -5.97
CA TRP A 98 8.48 3.74 -4.72
C TRP A 98 8.53 2.21 -4.70
N GLY A 99 8.19 1.54 -5.81
CA GLY A 99 8.32 0.09 -5.93
C GLY A 99 9.74 -0.36 -5.64
N LYS A 100 10.71 0.21 -6.34
CA LYS A 100 12.12 -0.16 -6.22
C LYS A 100 12.72 0.12 -4.84
N ILE A 101 12.38 1.27 -4.24
CA ILE A 101 12.86 1.65 -2.90
C ILE A 101 12.21 0.76 -1.83
N SER A 102 10.94 0.39 -2.00
CA SER A 102 10.26 -0.49 -1.05
C SER A 102 10.85 -1.90 -0.99
N ASP A 103 11.41 -2.38 -2.11
CA ASP A 103 12.10 -3.68 -2.16
C ASP A 103 13.43 -3.65 -1.40
N LEU A 104 14.10 -2.48 -1.32
CA LEU A 104 15.37 -2.31 -0.62
C LEU A 104 15.22 -2.04 0.87
N TYR A 105 14.28 -1.19 1.25
CA TYR A 105 14.11 -0.72 2.64
C TYR A 105 12.90 -1.34 3.35
N GLY A 106 12.10 -2.13 2.64
CA GLY A 106 10.89 -2.75 3.16
C GLY A 106 9.64 -1.89 2.98
N ARG A 107 8.49 -2.54 2.86
CA ARG A 107 7.20 -1.90 2.55
C ARG A 107 6.69 -0.99 3.67
N LYS A 108 6.88 -1.38 4.94
CA LYS A 108 6.32 -0.64 6.09
C LYS A 108 6.87 0.79 6.22
N PRO A 109 8.21 1.03 6.26
CA PRO A 109 8.73 2.40 6.37
C PRO A 109 8.43 3.23 5.13
N MET A 110 8.38 2.61 3.94
CA MET A 110 8.06 3.33 2.71
C MET A 110 6.60 3.76 2.66
N LEU A 111 5.68 2.93 3.14
CA LEU A 111 4.26 3.30 3.28
C LEU A 111 4.10 4.49 4.24
N GLN A 112 4.80 4.49 5.37
CA GLN A 112 4.76 5.62 6.31
C GLN A 112 5.30 6.90 5.67
N ALA A 113 6.42 6.82 4.95
CA ALA A 113 6.99 7.96 4.24
C ALA A 113 6.03 8.53 3.18
N SER A 114 5.39 7.67 2.39
CA SER A 114 4.42 8.10 1.37
C SER A 114 3.19 8.78 1.98
N ILE A 115 2.68 8.28 3.12
CA ILE A 115 1.59 8.91 3.87
C ILE A 115 2.01 10.30 4.35
N VAL A 116 3.19 10.44 4.93
CA VAL A 116 3.69 11.72 5.45
C VAL A 116 3.83 12.74 4.32
N ILE A 117 4.42 12.36 3.19
CA ILE A 117 4.56 13.23 2.01
C ILE A 117 3.18 13.64 1.49
N PHE A 118 2.25 12.70 1.39
CA PHE A 118 0.89 12.97 0.95
C PHE A 118 0.16 13.97 1.87
N LEU A 119 0.25 13.79 3.19
CA LEU A 119 -0.39 14.67 4.17
C LEU A 119 0.23 16.07 4.18
N ILE A 120 1.56 16.18 4.07
CA ILE A 120 2.24 17.47 3.95
C ILE A 120 1.79 18.18 2.67
N GLY A 121 1.78 17.48 1.54
CA GLY A 121 1.30 18.04 0.27
C GLY A 121 -0.17 18.50 0.35
N SER A 122 -1.03 17.73 1.00
CA SER A 122 -2.43 18.08 1.22
C SER A 122 -2.61 19.32 2.10
N ALA A 123 -1.87 19.39 3.21
CA ALA A 123 -1.89 20.55 4.10
C ALA A 123 -1.42 21.83 3.40
N LEU A 124 -0.33 21.73 2.62
CA LEU A 124 0.20 22.85 1.83
C LEU A 124 -0.76 23.28 0.70
N ALA A 125 -1.47 22.32 0.08
CA ALA A 125 -2.49 22.61 -0.91
C ALA A 125 -3.70 23.34 -0.31
N GLY A 126 -4.10 22.95 0.92
CA GLY A 126 -5.16 23.66 1.67
C GLY A 126 -4.80 25.09 2.07
N ALA A 127 -3.51 25.41 2.20
CA ALA A 127 -3.00 26.76 2.47
C ALA A 127 -2.64 27.54 1.20
N ALA A 128 -3.05 27.06 0.00
CA ALA A 128 -2.70 27.69 -1.25
C ALA A 128 -3.38 29.07 -1.41
N THR A 129 -2.55 30.08 -1.68
CA THR A 129 -2.99 31.47 -1.94
C THR A 129 -2.84 31.88 -3.42
N SER A 130 -2.29 30.99 -4.24
CA SER A 130 -2.10 31.22 -5.68
C SER A 130 -2.19 29.91 -6.46
N MET A 131 -2.55 29.99 -7.75
CA MET A 131 -2.65 28.81 -8.62
C MET A 131 -1.30 28.10 -8.78
N ASN A 132 -0.22 28.82 -8.97
CA ASN A 132 1.13 28.24 -9.08
C ASN A 132 1.52 27.46 -7.81
N TRP A 133 1.18 27.99 -6.64
CA TRP A 133 1.40 27.29 -5.38
C TRP A 133 0.58 25.99 -5.31
N LEU A 134 -0.69 26.06 -5.71
CA LEU A 134 -1.57 24.91 -5.75
C LEU A 134 -1.03 23.81 -6.68
N ILE A 135 -0.55 24.15 -7.88
CA ILE A 135 0.03 23.22 -8.84
C ILE A 135 1.27 22.51 -8.26
N ILE A 136 2.18 23.29 -7.63
CA ILE A 136 3.40 22.76 -7.03
C ILE A 136 3.07 21.78 -5.89
N THR A 137 2.18 22.18 -4.99
CA THR A 137 1.78 21.33 -3.85
C THR A 137 1.04 20.08 -4.29
N ARG A 138 0.28 20.14 -5.39
CA ARG A 138 -0.32 18.99 -6.04
C ARG A 138 0.71 18.03 -6.61
N GLY A 139 1.79 18.53 -7.17
CA GLY A 139 2.93 17.71 -7.58
C GLY A 139 3.56 16.97 -6.38
N ILE A 140 3.82 17.67 -5.27
CA ILE A 140 4.36 17.07 -4.04
C ILE A 140 3.40 16.00 -3.49
N GLN A 141 2.11 16.30 -3.43
CA GLN A 141 1.07 15.38 -2.98
C GLN A 141 0.99 14.15 -3.89
N GLY A 142 1.12 14.33 -5.21
CA GLY A 142 1.18 13.25 -6.19
C GLY A 142 2.35 12.28 -5.95
N LEU A 143 3.52 12.79 -5.54
CA LEU A 143 4.65 11.91 -5.17
C LEU A 143 4.27 10.96 -4.02
N GLY A 144 3.60 11.47 -2.98
CA GLY A 144 3.06 10.63 -1.90
C GLY A 144 1.98 9.67 -2.39
N GLY A 145 1.03 10.17 -3.20
CA GLY A 145 -0.08 9.39 -3.77
C GLY A 145 0.36 8.20 -4.61
N GLY A 146 1.42 8.36 -5.42
CA GLY A 146 2.03 7.28 -6.19
C GLY A 146 2.58 6.17 -5.28
N GLY A 147 3.24 6.55 -4.17
CA GLY A 147 3.70 5.60 -3.15
C GLY A 147 2.55 4.84 -2.50
N LEU A 148 1.47 5.53 -2.12
CA LEU A 148 0.29 4.90 -1.52
C LEU A 148 -0.32 3.85 -2.44
N THR A 149 -0.48 4.17 -3.73
CA THR A 149 -1.09 3.26 -4.70
C THR A 149 -0.28 1.97 -4.86
N VAL A 150 1.04 2.07 -4.99
CA VAL A 150 1.92 0.90 -5.21
C VAL A 150 2.12 0.06 -3.96
N LEU A 151 2.21 0.71 -2.79
CA LEU A 151 2.54 0.01 -1.54
C LEU A 151 1.31 -0.66 -0.90
N VAL A 152 0.10 -0.24 -1.28
CA VAL A 152 -1.16 -0.80 -0.78
C VAL A 152 -1.70 -1.91 -1.68
N MET A 153 -1.40 -1.88 -2.98
CA MET A 153 -1.72 -2.97 -3.91
C MET A 153 -0.73 -4.12 -3.78
#